data_7db6e30e86d6e6e17092ffe57f164637
#
_entry.id   7db6e30e86d6e6e17092ffe57f164637
#
_cell.length_a   1.000
_cell.length_b   1.000
_cell.length_c   1.000
_cell.angle_alpha   90.00
_cell.angle_beta   90.00
_cell.angle_gamma   90.00
#
_symmetry.space_group_name_H-M   'P 1'
#
loop_
_entity.id
_entity.type
_entity.pdbx_description
1 polymer ?
#
loop_
_entity_poly.entity_id
_entity_poly.type
_entity_poly.pdbx_seq_one_letter_code
_entity_poly.pdbx_strand_id
1 'polypeptide(L)'
;MSEAEDPQPRQLAQNTLEERPAKRMGGGMFILTWIILLAMLIYYFTGEDRRQFNPNETPTLIDVQGKRTLLLKANRQNHFVMSGKINGKDTTLVLDTGATNVAIPAIMASRLQLAQGKPGIAMTANGPVTVYSTRIAKLQLGEIVLYDVPADLNPGMNASNQILLGMSALSQVEFSQRDGMLLISQWPKHSTSMRIEPMNYAPINR
;
A
#
# COMPACT_ATOMS: atom_id res chain seq x y z
N MET A 1 43.80 100.22 13.54
CA MET A 1 42.38 100.04 13.93
C MET A 1 41.65 99.42 12.80
N SER A 2 41.49 98.14 12.80
CA SER A 2 40.58 97.42 11.97
C SER A 2 40.31 96.10 12.65
N GLU A 3 39.09 95.96 13.12
CA GLU A 3 38.54 94.83 13.77
C GLU A 3 38.32 93.67 12.78
N ALA A 4 38.91 92.51 13.04
CA ALA A 4 38.70 91.33 12.25
C ALA A 4 37.52 90.53 12.91
N GLU A 5 36.51 90.45 12.16
CA GLU A 5 35.27 89.68 12.52
C GLU A 5 35.58 88.19 12.39
N ASP A 6 35.27 87.48 13.48
CA ASP A 6 35.44 86.02 13.61
C ASP A 6 34.28 85.28 12.93
N PRO A 7 34.48 84.34 12.03
CA PRO A 7 33.38 83.57 11.40
C PRO A 7 32.95 82.42 12.28
N GLN A 8 31.70 82.43 12.62
CA GLN A 8 30.95 81.35 13.35
C GLN A 8 31.11 79.98 12.68
N PRO A 9 31.28 78.93 13.46
CA PRO A 9 31.34 77.56 12.91
C PRO A 9 29.94 77.13 12.48
N ARG A 10 29.80 76.78 11.19
CA ARG A 10 28.63 76.08 10.61
C ARG A 10 28.48 74.75 11.27
N GLN A 11 27.35 74.54 11.95
CA GLN A 11 26.88 73.20 12.40
C GLN A 11 26.68 72.36 11.18
N LEU A 12 27.53 71.36 11.02
CA LEU A 12 27.32 70.23 10.11
C LEU A 12 26.19 69.38 10.71
N ALA A 13 25.04 69.51 10.11
CA ALA A 13 23.94 68.62 10.38
C ALA A 13 24.39 67.15 10.11
N GLN A 14 24.61 66.39 11.17
CA GLN A 14 24.82 64.95 11.09
C GLN A 14 23.50 64.31 10.65
N ASN A 15 23.37 64.06 9.34
CA ASN A 15 22.37 63.14 8.82
C ASN A 15 22.75 61.74 9.29
N THR A 16 22.32 61.34 10.48
CA THR A 16 22.23 59.97 10.88
C THR A 16 21.15 59.32 10.02
N LEU A 17 21.59 58.70 8.93
CA LEU A 17 20.73 57.78 8.18
C LEU A 17 20.37 56.64 9.12
N GLU A 18 19.14 56.63 9.63
CA GLU A 18 18.55 55.48 10.28
C GLU A 18 18.65 54.28 9.33
N GLU A 19 19.58 53.40 9.62
CA GLU A 19 19.64 52.07 8.94
C GLU A 19 18.36 51.33 9.25
N ARG A 20 17.48 51.31 8.26
CA ARG A 20 16.20 50.61 8.35
C ARG A 20 16.46 49.10 8.57
N PRO A 21 15.76 48.46 9.50
CA PRO A 21 15.91 47.02 9.84
C PRO A 21 15.40 46.07 8.75
N ALA A 22 15.23 46.52 7.51
CA ALA A 22 14.73 45.75 6.38
C ALA A 22 15.62 44.57 5.96
N LYS A 23 16.92 44.61 6.28
CA LYS A 23 17.84 43.50 5.90
C LYS A 23 17.68 42.21 6.73
N ARG A 24 17.14 42.28 7.95
CA ARG A 24 16.93 41.12 8.80
C ARG A 24 15.61 40.36 8.49
N MET A 25 14.58 41.06 8.00
CA MET A 25 13.33 40.42 7.58
C MET A 25 13.48 39.57 6.33
N GLY A 26 14.34 39.95 5.39
CA GLY A 26 14.57 39.17 4.15
C GLY A 26 15.18 37.79 4.40
N GLY A 27 16.08 37.63 5.39
CA GLY A 27 16.67 36.33 5.73
C GLY A 27 15.65 35.32 6.30
N GLY A 28 14.77 35.79 7.19
CA GLY A 28 13.72 34.95 7.77
C GLY A 28 12.68 34.50 6.73
N MET A 29 12.26 35.39 5.84
CA MET A 29 11.35 35.03 4.75
C MET A 29 11.99 34.06 3.75
N PHE A 30 13.27 34.22 3.45
CA PHE A 30 13.99 33.29 2.58
C PHE A 30 14.04 31.89 3.17
N ILE A 31 14.37 31.73 4.46
CA ILE A 31 14.38 30.44 5.16
C ILE A 31 12.99 29.83 5.18
N LEU A 32 11.95 30.62 5.51
CA LEU A 32 10.57 30.16 5.53
C LEU A 32 10.12 29.65 4.14
N THR A 33 10.47 30.35 3.08
CA THR A 33 10.17 29.93 1.70
C THR A 33 10.81 28.58 1.38
N TRP A 34 12.09 28.37 1.76
CA TRP A 34 12.76 27.09 1.56
C TRP A 34 12.14 25.94 2.39
N ILE A 35 11.72 26.22 3.62
CA ILE A 35 11.02 25.22 4.45
C ILE A 35 9.69 24.82 3.81
N ILE A 36 8.90 25.80 3.33
CA ILE A 36 7.63 25.52 2.65
C ILE A 36 7.86 24.74 1.35
N LEU A 37 8.84 25.13 0.55
CA LEU A 37 9.22 24.43 -0.68
C LEU A 37 9.64 22.99 -0.41
N LEU A 38 10.48 22.77 0.62
CA LEU A 38 10.91 21.43 1.03
C LEU A 38 9.74 20.58 1.53
N ALA A 39 8.87 21.15 2.35
CA ALA A 39 7.67 20.46 2.84
C ALA A 39 6.74 20.08 1.68
N MET A 40 6.54 20.97 0.71
CA MET A 40 5.75 20.70 -0.49
C MET A 40 6.40 19.63 -1.37
N LEU A 41 7.71 19.64 -1.49
CA LEU A 41 8.47 18.61 -2.22
C LEU A 41 8.32 17.25 -1.55
N ILE A 42 8.51 17.17 -0.23
CA ILE A 42 8.33 15.94 0.55
C ILE A 42 6.90 15.43 0.39
N TYR A 43 5.89 16.29 0.52
CA TYR A 43 4.48 15.91 0.33
C TYR A 43 4.21 15.34 -1.06
N TYR A 44 4.72 16.01 -2.11
CA TYR A 44 4.56 15.56 -3.49
C TYR A 44 5.21 14.19 -3.74
N PHE A 45 6.48 14.03 -3.35
CA PHE A 45 7.21 12.76 -3.57
C PHE A 45 6.66 11.62 -2.72
N THR A 46 6.23 11.87 -1.48
CA THR A 46 5.64 10.82 -0.63
C THR A 46 4.33 10.26 -1.22
N GLY A 47 3.53 11.13 -1.85
CA GLY A 47 2.29 10.70 -2.50
C GLY A 47 2.55 9.88 -3.76
N GLU A 48 3.55 10.26 -4.53
CA GLU A 48 3.92 9.56 -5.77
C GLU A 48 4.50 8.18 -5.49
N ASP A 49 5.37 8.02 -4.49
CA ASP A 49 5.95 6.73 -4.11
C ASP A 49 4.88 5.71 -3.69
N ARG A 50 3.85 6.13 -2.96
CA ARG A 50 2.73 5.26 -2.57
C ARG A 50 1.97 4.74 -3.78
N ARG A 51 1.62 5.61 -4.73
CA ARG A 51 0.90 5.22 -5.96
C ARG A 51 1.73 4.32 -6.85
N GLN A 52 3.05 4.55 -6.92
CA GLN A 52 3.96 3.71 -7.67
C GLN A 52 4.16 2.34 -7.04
N PHE A 53 4.14 2.25 -5.71
CA PHE A 53 4.24 0.99 -4.99
C PHE A 53 2.96 0.16 -5.12
N ASN A 54 1.78 0.76 -4.90
CA ASN A 54 0.48 0.10 -5.02
C ASN A 54 -0.40 0.80 -6.06
N PRO A 55 -0.29 0.44 -7.34
CA PRO A 55 -1.12 1.00 -8.40
C PRO A 55 -2.58 0.53 -8.32
N ASN A 56 -2.91 -0.45 -7.47
CA ASN A 56 -4.24 -1.02 -7.32
C ASN A 56 -4.82 -0.77 -5.92
N GLU A 57 -4.75 0.48 -5.44
CA GLU A 57 -5.42 0.87 -4.19
C GLU A 57 -6.93 0.62 -4.28
N THR A 58 -7.50 0.86 -5.45
CA THR A 58 -8.88 0.53 -5.80
C THR A 58 -8.86 -0.35 -7.04
N PRO A 59 -8.81 -1.69 -6.89
CA PRO A 59 -8.76 -2.60 -8.04
C PRO A 59 -9.98 -2.41 -8.95
N THR A 60 -9.74 -2.39 -10.26
CA THR A 60 -10.83 -2.30 -11.23
C THR A 60 -11.60 -3.62 -11.25
N LEU A 61 -12.89 -3.57 -10.97
CA LEU A 61 -13.78 -4.71 -11.09
C LEU A 61 -14.40 -4.73 -12.48
N ILE A 62 -14.35 -5.88 -13.11
CA ILE A 62 -15.05 -6.15 -14.37
C ILE A 62 -15.97 -7.35 -14.13
N ASP A 63 -17.25 -7.20 -14.42
CA ASP A 63 -18.18 -8.34 -14.44
C ASP A 63 -18.24 -8.87 -15.88
N VAL A 64 -17.76 -10.09 -16.06
CA VAL A 64 -17.81 -10.77 -17.36
C VAL A 64 -18.73 -11.98 -17.21
N GLN A 65 -19.94 -11.90 -17.70
CA GLN A 65 -20.94 -12.98 -17.67
C GLN A 65 -21.24 -13.50 -16.24
N GLY A 66 -21.32 -12.62 -15.27
CA GLY A 66 -21.54 -12.98 -13.86
C GLY A 66 -20.29 -13.43 -13.12
N LYS A 67 -19.14 -13.45 -13.78
CA LYS A 67 -17.84 -13.75 -13.17
C LYS A 67 -17.17 -12.46 -12.70
N ARG A 68 -16.99 -12.31 -11.39
CA ARG A 68 -16.29 -11.15 -10.82
C ARG A 68 -14.80 -11.25 -11.13
N THR A 69 -14.29 -10.29 -11.86
CA THR A 69 -12.88 -10.26 -12.28
C THR A 69 -12.25 -8.96 -11.83
N LEU A 70 -11.18 -9.05 -11.06
CA LEU A 70 -10.32 -7.93 -10.68
C LEU A 70 -9.19 -7.82 -11.68
N LEU A 71 -8.97 -6.62 -12.18
CA LEU A 71 -7.84 -6.28 -13.03
C LEU A 71 -6.79 -5.54 -12.21
N LEU A 72 -5.59 -6.13 -12.10
CA LEU A 72 -4.45 -5.55 -11.40
C LEU A 72 -3.34 -5.18 -12.37
N LYS A 73 -2.75 -4.00 -12.18
CA LYS A 73 -1.57 -3.54 -12.90
C LYS A 73 -0.31 -3.89 -12.10
N ALA A 74 0.74 -4.31 -12.78
CA ALA A 74 2.05 -4.45 -12.15
C ALA A 74 2.60 -3.08 -11.74
N ASN A 75 3.31 -3.03 -10.61
CA ASN A 75 4.07 -1.84 -10.21
C ASN A 75 5.39 -1.73 -11.01
N ARG A 76 6.20 -0.71 -10.74
CA ARG A 76 7.50 -0.52 -11.42
C ARG A 76 8.50 -1.67 -11.25
N GLN A 77 8.34 -2.47 -10.20
CA GLN A 77 9.18 -3.63 -9.91
C GLN A 77 8.60 -4.93 -10.47
N ASN A 78 7.57 -4.85 -11.31
CA ASN A 78 6.81 -5.99 -11.85
C ASN A 78 6.09 -6.84 -10.78
N HIS A 79 5.82 -6.28 -9.60
CA HIS A 79 5.00 -6.93 -8.60
C HIS A 79 3.54 -6.50 -8.71
N PHE A 80 2.63 -7.42 -8.46
CA PHE A 80 1.21 -7.13 -8.33
C PHE A 80 0.89 -6.85 -6.87
N VAL A 81 0.67 -5.58 -6.57
CA VAL A 81 0.35 -5.08 -5.23
C VAL A 81 -1.07 -4.54 -5.26
N MET A 82 -1.87 -4.85 -4.25
CA MET A 82 -3.23 -4.35 -4.13
C MET A 82 -3.61 -4.07 -2.69
N SER A 83 -4.61 -3.24 -2.50
CA SER A 83 -5.28 -3.09 -1.22
C SER A 83 -6.35 -4.18 -1.04
N GLY A 84 -6.43 -4.74 0.17
CA GLY A 84 -7.42 -5.72 0.54
C GLY A 84 -7.74 -5.63 2.02
N LYS A 85 -8.58 -6.56 2.52
CA LYS A 85 -8.91 -6.61 3.95
C LYS A 85 -8.75 -8.02 4.49
N ILE A 86 -8.15 -8.12 5.68
CA ILE A 86 -8.12 -9.34 6.49
C ILE A 86 -8.97 -9.09 7.73
N ASN A 87 -9.99 -9.93 7.95
CA ASN A 87 -10.93 -9.81 9.06
C ASN A 87 -11.49 -8.36 9.20
N GLY A 88 -11.76 -7.69 8.06
CA GLY A 88 -12.28 -6.32 8.00
C GLY A 88 -11.23 -5.21 8.19
N LYS A 89 -9.96 -5.53 8.42
CA LYS A 89 -8.87 -4.57 8.58
C LYS A 89 -8.12 -4.36 7.26
N ASP A 90 -7.92 -3.10 6.88
CA ASP A 90 -7.20 -2.75 5.65
C ASP A 90 -5.75 -3.23 5.69
N THR A 91 -5.31 -3.82 4.59
CA THR A 91 -3.97 -4.38 4.42
C THR A 91 -3.46 -4.15 3.00
N THR A 92 -2.13 -4.13 2.86
CA THR A 92 -1.47 -4.18 1.55
C THR A 92 -1.05 -5.61 1.27
N LEU A 93 -1.51 -6.14 0.15
CA LEU A 93 -1.27 -7.49 -0.30
C LEU A 93 -0.34 -7.47 -1.51
N VAL A 94 0.70 -8.27 -1.47
CA VAL A 94 1.62 -8.52 -2.59
C VAL A 94 1.40 -9.94 -3.07
N LEU A 95 1.06 -10.12 -4.33
CA LEU A 95 0.85 -11.44 -4.91
C LEU A 95 2.20 -12.16 -5.04
N ASP A 96 2.29 -13.34 -4.46
CA ASP A 96 3.49 -14.16 -4.46
C ASP A 96 3.16 -15.64 -4.68
N THR A 97 3.32 -16.12 -5.91
CA THR A 97 3.10 -17.53 -6.26
C THR A 97 4.17 -18.46 -5.69
N GLY A 98 5.30 -17.93 -5.21
CA GLY A 98 6.35 -18.69 -4.53
C GLY A 98 6.02 -19.01 -3.06
N ALA A 99 5.09 -18.27 -2.45
CA ALA A 99 4.63 -18.53 -1.09
C ALA A 99 3.54 -19.60 -1.08
N THR A 100 3.72 -20.67 -0.27
CA THR A 100 2.71 -21.72 -0.11
C THR A 100 1.46 -21.21 0.58
N ASN A 101 1.64 -20.53 1.73
CA ASN A 101 0.56 -19.92 2.51
C ASN A 101 0.59 -18.39 2.37
N VAL A 102 -0.51 -17.74 2.76
CA VAL A 102 -0.49 -16.29 2.98
C VAL A 102 0.49 -16.00 4.10
N ALA A 103 1.56 -15.22 3.83
CA ALA A 103 2.58 -14.89 4.82
C ALA A 103 2.35 -13.50 5.38
N ILE A 104 2.21 -13.43 6.71
CA ILE A 104 1.81 -12.22 7.45
C ILE A 104 2.92 -11.86 8.44
N PRO A 105 3.40 -10.60 8.50
CA PRO A 105 4.29 -10.16 9.57
C PRO A 105 3.69 -10.47 10.95
N ALA A 106 4.44 -11.14 11.83
CA ALA A 106 3.91 -11.60 13.11
C ALA A 106 3.39 -10.45 13.99
N ILE A 107 4.00 -9.26 13.90
CA ILE A 107 3.54 -8.06 14.61
C ILE A 107 2.12 -7.61 14.23
N MET A 108 1.61 -8.03 13.07
CA MET A 108 0.27 -7.69 12.61
C MET A 108 -0.83 -8.62 13.16
N ALA A 109 -0.47 -9.72 13.81
CA ALA A 109 -1.41 -10.74 14.26
C ALA A 109 -2.53 -10.17 15.13
N SER A 110 -2.19 -9.39 16.15
CA SER A 110 -3.18 -8.78 17.06
C SER A 110 -4.11 -7.81 16.31
N ARG A 111 -3.58 -6.93 15.47
CA ARG A 111 -4.38 -5.97 14.67
C ARG A 111 -5.35 -6.67 13.74
N LEU A 112 -4.93 -7.80 13.16
CA LEU A 112 -5.71 -8.58 12.18
C LEU A 112 -6.59 -9.64 12.84
N GLN A 113 -6.59 -9.72 14.18
CA GLN A 113 -7.37 -10.71 14.96
C GLN A 113 -7.04 -12.15 14.55
N LEU A 114 -5.73 -12.45 14.44
CA LEU A 114 -5.22 -13.76 14.08
C LEU A 114 -4.64 -14.46 15.31
N ALA A 115 -5.09 -15.67 15.57
CA ALA A 115 -4.53 -16.50 16.64
C ALA A 115 -3.21 -17.13 16.17
N GLN A 116 -2.20 -17.10 17.01
CA GLN A 116 -0.95 -17.81 16.78
C GLN A 116 -1.14 -19.29 17.08
N GLY A 117 -0.89 -20.12 16.09
CA GLY A 117 -0.97 -21.59 16.18
C GLY A 117 0.40 -22.23 16.40
N LYS A 118 0.55 -23.45 15.89
CA LYS A 118 1.77 -24.25 16.07
C LYS A 118 2.95 -23.66 15.27
N PRO A 119 4.18 -23.77 15.81
CA PRO A 119 5.37 -23.41 15.05
C PRO A 119 5.61 -24.38 13.91
N GLY A 120 6.18 -23.85 12.82
CA GLY A 120 6.61 -24.59 11.64
C GLY A 120 7.85 -23.93 11.04
N ILE A 121 8.40 -24.51 9.98
CA ILE A 121 9.52 -23.94 9.23
C ILE A 121 9.04 -23.61 7.82
N ALA A 122 9.21 -22.36 7.42
CA ALA A 122 9.03 -21.92 6.04
C ALA A 122 10.39 -21.77 5.36
N MET A 123 10.53 -22.32 4.16
CA MET A 123 11.71 -22.09 3.33
C MET A 123 11.53 -20.79 2.57
N THR A 124 12.48 -19.86 2.73
CA THR A 124 12.48 -18.57 2.04
C THR A 124 13.74 -18.39 1.22
N ALA A 125 13.77 -17.40 0.34
CA ALA A 125 14.98 -17.06 -0.43
C ALA A 125 16.19 -16.77 0.47
N ASN A 126 15.96 -16.30 1.71
CA ASN A 126 17.00 -16.02 2.71
C ASN A 126 17.28 -17.20 3.66
N GLY A 127 16.74 -18.39 3.35
CA GLY A 127 16.89 -19.60 4.15
C GLY A 127 15.65 -19.95 4.97
N PRO A 128 15.75 -20.96 5.85
CA PRO A 128 14.66 -21.43 6.71
C PRO A 128 14.32 -20.40 7.79
N VAL A 129 13.02 -20.15 7.99
CA VAL A 129 12.52 -19.23 9.02
C VAL A 129 11.43 -19.93 9.83
N THR A 130 11.47 -19.76 11.15
CA THR A 130 10.37 -20.24 12.01
C THR A 130 9.14 -19.35 11.79
N VAL A 131 8.02 -19.98 11.48
CA VAL A 131 6.71 -19.34 11.31
C VAL A 131 5.69 -19.98 12.22
N TYR A 132 4.55 -19.31 12.44
CA TYR A 132 3.46 -19.86 13.26
C TYR A 132 2.20 -19.94 12.40
N SER A 133 1.61 -21.13 12.35
CA SER A 133 0.39 -21.34 11.58
C SER A 133 -0.76 -20.50 12.12
N THR A 134 -1.62 -20.02 11.22
CA THR A 134 -2.85 -19.29 11.54
C THR A 134 -3.90 -19.49 10.45
N ARG A 135 -5.11 -18.98 10.67
CA ARG A 135 -6.18 -18.98 9.66
C ARG A 135 -6.84 -17.63 9.58
N ILE A 136 -7.02 -17.16 8.36
CA ILE A 136 -7.76 -15.95 8.06
C ILE A 136 -9.23 -16.32 7.91
N ALA A 137 -10.10 -15.86 8.81
CA ALA A 137 -11.52 -16.16 8.72
C ALA A 137 -12.15 -15.53 7.46
N LYS A 138 -11.77 -14.29 7.13
CA LYS A 138 -12.27 -13.56 5.96
C LYS A 138 -11.16 -12.76 5.31
N LEU A 139 -10.84 -13.06 4.06
CA LEU A 139 -9.92 -12.31 3.19
C LEU A 139 -10.71 -11.67 2.06
N GLN A 140 -10.62 -10.35 1.91
CA GLN A 140 -11.30 -9.59 0.86
C GLN A 140 -10.29 -9.01 -0.12
N LEU A 141 -10.46 -9.34 -1.38
CA LEU A 141 -9.70 -8.84 -2.52
C LEU A 141 -10.68 -8.02 -3.39
N GLY A 142 -10.80 -6.73 -3.10
CA GLY A 142 -11.90 -5.95 -3.67
C GLY A 142 -13.28 -6.57 -3.34
N GLU A 143 -14.03 -7.01 -4.35
CA GLU A 143 -15.31 -7.70 -4.16
C GLU A 143 -15.20 -9.23 -4.08
N ILE A 144 -14.04 -9.80 -4.33
CA ILE A 144 -13.79 -11.24 -4.14
C ILE A 144 -13.58 -11.50 -2.66
N VAL A 145 -14.31 -12.48 -2.12
CA VAL A 145 -14.24 -12.84 -0.70
C VAL A 145 -13.86 -14.30 -0.56
N LEU A 146 -12.77 -14.57 0.14
CA LEU A 146 -12.28 -15.90 0.49
C LEU A 146 -12.46 -16.12 2.00
N TYR A 147 -12.76 -17.34 2.37
CA TYR A 147 -12.98 -17.74 3.76
C TYR A 147 -12.03 -18.86 4.14
N ASP A 148 -11.68 -18.89 5.42
CA ASP A 148 -10.90 -19.97 6.04
C ASP A 148 -9.56 -20.20 5.32
N VAL A 149 -8.83 -19.12 5.00
CA VAL A 149 -7.58 -19.18 4.25
C VAL A 149 -6.41 -19.52 5.18
N PRO A 150 -5.67 -20.64 4.93
CA PRO A 150 -4.45 -20.93 5.66
C PRO A 150 -3.41 -19.84 5.51
N ALA A 151 -2.76 -19.45 6.62
CA ALA A 151 -1.75 -18.42 6.65
C ALA A 151 -0.67 -18.73 7.68
N ASP A 152 0.46 -18.05 7.56
CA ASP A 152 1.60 -18.15 8.46
C ASP A 152 1.97 -16.77 9.00
N LEU A 153 2.15 -16.68 10.31
CA LEU A 153 2.73 -15.52 10.98
C LEU A 153 4.26 -15.63 10.92
N ASN A 154 4.89 -14.71 10.22
CA ASN A 154 6.34 -14.74 9.97
C ASN A 154 7.05 -13.60 10.72
N PRO A 155 7.82 -13.90 11.81
CA PRO A 155 8.60 -12.90 12.51
C PRO A 155 9.70 -12.26 11.65
N GLY A 156 10.24 -12.98 10.65
CA GLY A 156 11.24 -12.46 9.73
C GLY A 156 10.72 -11.33 8.82
N MET A 157 9.40 -11.16 8.74
CA MET A 157 8.74 -10.10 7.96
C MET A 157 8.37 -8.87 8.81
N ASN A 158 8.71 -8.81 10.09
CA ASN A 158 8.26 -7.75 11.00
C ASN A 158 8.74 -6.33 10.63
N ALA A 159 9.76 -6.20 9.80
CA ALA A 159 10.20 -4.93 9.24
C ALA A 159 9.33 -4.44 8.08
N SER A 160 8.42 -5.28 7.57
CA SER A 160 7.52 -5.00 6.45
C SER A 160 6.08 -4.82 6.92
N ASN A 161 5.36 -3.93 6.25
CA ASN A 161 3.91 -3.80 6.41
C ASN A 161 3.13 -4.53 5.31
N GLN A 162 3.81 -5.36 4.51
CA GLN A 162 3.26 -6.07 3.37
C GLN A 162 2.92 -7.51 3.76
N ILE A 163 1.83 -8.02 3.22
CA ILE A 163 1.39 -9.40 3.38
C ILE A 163 1.56 -10.09 2.03
N LEU A 164 2.22 -11.23 1.99
CA LEU A 164 2.34 -12.02 0.78
C LEU A 164 1.09 -12.87 0.58
N LEU A 165 0.41 -12.66 -0.54
CA LEU A 165 -0.76 -13.42 -0.93
C LEU A 165 -0.30 -14.71 -1.64
N GLY A 166 -0.16 -15.78 -0.87
CA GLY A 166 0.37 -17.06 -1.32
C GLY A 166 -0.67 -17.98 -1.96
N MET A 167 -0.23 -19.17 -2.33
CA MET A 167 -1.04 -20.16 -3.05
C MET A 167 -2.25 -20.66 -2.25
N SER A 168 -2.23 -20.65 -0.92
CA SER A 168 -3.41 -20.98 -0.09
C SER A 168 -4.63 -20.10 -0.37
N ALA A 169 -4.42 -18.86 -0.81
CA ALA A 169 -5.48 -17.96 -1.26
C ALA A 169 -5.69 -18.04 -2.79
N LEU A 170 -4.60 -18.04 -3.56
CA LEU A 170 -4.65 -18.00 -5.02
C LEU A 170 -5.28 -19.25 -5.64
N SER A 171 -5.15 -20.43 -5.01
CA SER A 171 -5.81 -21.67 -5.45
C SER A 171 -7.34 -21.65 -5.31
N GLN A 172 -7.91 -20.69 -4.57
CA GLN A 172 -9.36 -20.56 -4.41
C GLN A 172 -9.99 -19.63 -5.46
N VAL A 173 -9.17 -19.06 -6.36
CA VAL A 173 -9.58 -18.17 -7.44
C VAL A 173 -8.95 -18.62 -8.74
N GLU A 174 -9.50 -18.18 -9.85
CA GLU A 174 -8.82 -18.27 -11.12
C GLU A 174 -7.96 -17.03 -11.32
N PHE A 175 -6.70 -17.18 -11.67
CA PHE A 175 -5.86 -16.06 -12.01
C PHE A 175 -5.10 -16.30 -13.31
N SER A 176 -4.93 -15.24 -14.09
CA SER A 176 -4.15 -15.27 -15.33
C SER A 176 -3.38 -13.96 -15.47
N GLN A 177 -2.15 -14.07 -15.95
CA GLN A 177 -1.31 -12.90 -16.23
C GLN A 177 -1.13 -12.75 -17.74
N ARG A 178 -1.39 -11.55 -18.24
CA ARG A 178 -1.19 -11.21 -19.65
C ARG A 178 -0.86 -9.72 -19.79
N ASP A 179 0.12 -9.41 -20.63
CA ASP A 179 0.50 -8.04 -21.02
C ASP A 179 0.73 -7.08 -19.83
N GLY A 180 1.42 -7.56 -18.77
CA GLY A 180 1.68 -6.76 -17.55
C GLY A 180 0.47 -6.56 -16.66
N MET A 181 -0.65 -7.20 -16.96
CA MET A 181 -1.87 -7.19 -16.15
C MET A 181 -2.14 -8.57 -15.56
N LEU A 182 -2.69 -8.59 -14.37
CA LEU A 182 -3.15 -9.80 -13.71
C LEU A 182 -4.66 -9.73 -13.54
N LEU A 183 -5.33 -10.77 -13.97
CA LEU A 183 -6.76 -10.98 -13.76
C LEU A 183 -6.95 -11.99 -12.64
N ILE A 184 -7.72 -11.62 -11.62
CA ILE A 184 -8.16 -12.53 -10.56
C ILE A 184 -9.67 -12.64 -10.67
N SER A 185 -10.18 -13.86 -10.85
CA SER A 185 -11.59 -14.09 -11.10
C SER A 185 -12.17 -15.10 -10.12
N GLN A 186 -13.42 -14.87 -9.74
CA GLN A 186 -14.19 -15.81 -8.95
C GLN A 186 -15.62 -15.87 -9.48
N TRP A 187 -16.12 -17.11 -9.67
CA TRP A 187 -17.54 -17.29 -9.90
C TRP A 187 -18.32 -16.96 -8.63
N PRO A 188 -19.46 -16.24 -8.72
CA PRO A 188 -20.33 -16.10 -7.56
C PRO A 188 -20.67 -17.50 -7.07
N LYS A 189 -20.49 -17.75 -5.77
CA LYS A 189 -20.97 -19.00 -5.18
C LYS A 189 -22.47 -19.03 -5.40
N HIS A 190 -22.93 -19.78 -6.42
CA HIS A 190 -24.34 -20.07 -6.53
C HIS A 190 -24.75 -20.72 -5.22
N SER A 191 -25.74 -20.15 -4.56
CA SER A 191 -26.48 -20.86 -3.54
C SER A 191 -26.90 -22.18 -4.18
N THR A 192 -26.32 -23.27 -3.68
CA THR A 192 -26.55 -24.64 -4.16
C THR A 192 -28.02 -24.97 -4.04
N SER A 193 -28.80 -24.76 -5.10
CA SER A 193 -30.11 -25.33 -5.27
C SER A 193 -30.41 -25.63 -6.75
N MET A 194 -29.38 -25.94 -7.56
CA MET A 194 -29.63 -26.78 -8.72
C MET A 194 -29.41 -28.23 -8.29
N ARG A 195 -30.49 -28.82 -7.78
CA ARG A 195 -30.64 -30.27 -7.76
C ARG A 195 -30.43 -30.72 -9.21
N ILE A 196 -29.28 -31.34 -9.50
CA ILE A 196 -29.07 -32.07 -10.74
C ILE A 196 -30.09 -33.23 -10.66
N GLU A 197 -31.20 -33.07 -11.35
CA GLU A 197 -32.08 -34.24 -11.54
C GLU A 197 -31.28 -35.28 -12.34
N PRO A 198 -31.21 -36.54 -11.86
CA PRO A 198 -30.52 -37.57 -12.61
C PRO A 198 -31.23 -37.72 -13.95
N MET A 199 -30.46 -37.52 -15.05
CA MET A 199 -30.94 -37.81 -16.40
C MET A 199 -31.42 -39.28 -16.40
N ASN A 200 -32.73 -39.44 -16.53
CA ASN A 200 -33.38 -40.74 -16.64
C ASN A 200 -33.05 -41.30 -18.04
N TYR A 201 -31.99 -42.11 -18.12
CA TYR A 201 -31.70 -42.89 -19.32
C TYR A 201 -32.79 -43.94 -19.48
N ALA A 202 -33.72 -43.71 -20.40
CA ALA A 202 -34.62 -44.79 -20.84
C ALA A 202 -33.78 -45.87 -21.56
N PRO A 203 -33.92 -47.15 -21.26
CA PRO A 203 -33.21 -48.22 -21.94
C PRO A 203 -33.69 -48.29 -23.40
N ILE A 204 -32.75 -48.25 -24.33
CA ILE A 204 -33.00 -48.50 -25.75
C ILE A 204 -33.27 -50.02 -25.87
N ASN A 205 -34.56 -50.37 -26.01
CA ASN A 205 -34.94 -51.73 -26.41
C ASN A 205 -34.51 -52.01 -27.83
N ARG A 206 -33.72 -53.06 -28.01
CA ARG A 206 -33.43 -53.70 -29.28
C ARG A 206 -34.48 -54.78 -29.56
#